data_0682da346bdabfeaa47a778eb83cf40b
#
_entry.id   0682da346bdabfeaa47a778eb83cf40b
#
_cell.length_a   1.000
_cell.length_b   1.000
_cell.length_c   1.000
_cell.angle_alpha   90.00
_cell.angle_beta   90.00
_cell.angle_gamma   90.00
#
_symmetry.space_group_name_H-M   'P 1'
#
loop_
_entity.id
_entity.type
_entity.pdbx_description
1 polymer ?
#
loop_
_entity_poly.entity_id
_entity_poly.type
_entity_poly.pdbx_seq_one_letter_code
_entity_poly.pdbx_strand_id
1 'polypeptide(L)'
;MLFVLTSAAEARPARCFTTDDGTYACQFVATDRQGSFRISAPGKPTILLNMDEPGSAFGFTNFGSRNVSLPGRYLRSKADPACWVNDATGAKVCAW
;
A
#
# COMPACT_ATOMS: atom_id res chain seq x y z
N MET A 1 9.97 13.92 34.02
CA MET A 1 9.16 12.86 33.42
C MET A 1 9.59 12.62 31.98
N LEU A 2 9.92 11.41 31.66
CA LEU A 2 10.46 11.07 30.35
C LEU A 2 9.38 10.50 29.47
N PHE A 3 9.13 11.14 28.34
CA PHE A 3 8.26 10.59 27.32
C PHE A 3 9.09 9.87 26.27
N VAL A 4 8.87 8.60 26.14
CA VAL A 4 9.42 7.85 25.00
C VAL A 4 8.40 7.96 23.87
N LEU A 5 8.70 8.82 22.92
CA LEU A 5 7.94 8.86 21.68
C LEU A 5 8.45 7.75 20.80
N THR A 6 7.78 6.63 20.84
CA THR A 6 7.98 5.63 19.82
C THR A 6 7.32 6.15 18.54
N SER A 7 8.11 6.41 17.52
CA SER A 7 7.60 6.75 16.19
C SER A 7 7.10 5.49 15.50
N ALA A 8 6.22 4.74 16.16
CA ALA A 8 5.53 3.65 15.49
C ALA A 8 4.62 4.26 14.44
N ALA A 9 4.70 3.77 13.21
CA ALA A 9 3.80 4.17 12.16
C ALA A 9 2.38 3.84 12.60
N GLU A 10 1.53 4.86 12.74
CA GLU A 10 0.16 4.69 13.15
C GLU A 10 -0.72 4.42 11.96
N ALA A 11 -1.63 3.45 12.09
CA ALA A 11 -2.66 3.23 11.11
C ALA A 11 -3.61 4.42 11.11
N ARG A 12 -3.96 4.91 9.93
CA ARG A 12 -4.97 5.96 9.78
C ARG A 12 -6.08 5.48 8.85
N PRO A 13 -7.34 5.89 9.10
CA PRO A 13 -8.41 5.61 8.16
C PRO A 13 -8.13 6.26 6.81
N ALA A 14 -8.43 5.53 5.76
CA ALA A 14 -8.26 6.00 4.39
C ALA A 14 -9.34 5.38 3.51
N ARG A 15 -9.40 5.82 2.28
CA ARG A 15 -10.21 5.20 1.25
C ARG A 15 -9.26 4.55 0.26
N CYS A 16 -9.48 3.27 -0.02
CA CYS A 16 -8.64 2.51 -0.91
C CYS A 16 -9.42 2.04 -2.15
N PHE A 17 -8.68 1.72 -3.17
CA PHE A 17 -9.18 1.09 -4.38
C PHE A 17 -8.19 0.02 -4.81
N THR A 18 -8.71 -1.14 -5.18
CA THR A 18 -7.95 -2.15 -5.94
C THR A 18 -8.79 -2.59 -7.12
N THR A 19 -8.14 -3.03 -8.18
CA THR A 19 -8.83 -3.53 -9.37
C THR A 19 -9.79 -4.66 -9.02
N ASP A 20 -9.41 -5.54 -8.07
CA ASP A 20 -10.22 -6.71 -7.72
C ASP A 20 -11.39 -6.37 -6.80
N ASP A 21 -11.23 -5.41 -5.90
CA ASP A 21 -12.21 -5.16 -4.83
C ASP A 21 -12.97 -3.84 -5.00
N GLY A 22 -12.56 -3.00 -5.93
CA GLY A 22 -13.17 -1.67 -6.05
C GLY A 22 -12.76 -0.75 -4.90
N THR A 23 -13.60 0.22 -4.60
CA THR A 23 -13.36 1.20 -3.54
C THR A 23 -13.86 0.66 -2.20
N TYR A 24 -13.06 0.83 -1.15
CA TYR A 24 -13.44 0.40 0.20
C TYR A 24 -12.72 1.22 1.27
N ALA A 25 -13.32 1.26 2.45
CA ALA A 25 -12.69 1.87 3.62
C ALA A 25 -11.54 0.97 4.08
N CYS A 26 -10.40 1.57 4.36
CA CYS A 26 -9.19 0.84 4.72
C CYS A 26 -8.41 1.53 5.83
N GLN A 27 -7.38 0.84 6.33
CA GLN A 27 -6.37 1.40 7.19
C GLN A 27 -5.08 1.54 6.40
N PHE A 28 -4.45 2.71 6.50
CA PHE A 28 -3.20 3.03 5.82
C PHE A 28 -2.08 3.12 6.86
N VAL A 29 -0.97 2.46 6.60
CA VAL A 29 0.22 2.51 7.46
C VAL A 29 1.44 2.77 6.58
N ALA A 30 2.14 3.88 6.83
CA ALA A 30 3.45 4.10 6.23
C ALA A 30 4.45 3.14 6.88
N THR A 31 5.20 2.40 6.08
CA THR A 31 6.11 1.36 6.59
C THR A 31 7.58 1.78 6.57
N ASP A 32 7.91 2.88 5.91
CA ASP A 32 9.23 3.49 5.95
C ASP A 32 9.12 4.98 5.62
N ARG A 33 10.26 5.64 5.46
CA ARG A 33 10.30 7.08 5.13
C ARG A 33 10.42 7.36 3.64
N GLN A 34 10.48 6.31 2.82
CA GLN A 34 10.61 6.44 1.37
C GLN A 34 9.27 6.40 0.64
N GLY A 35 8.17 6.31 1.36
CA GLY A 35 6.84 6.26 0.79
C GLY A 35 6.23 4.87 0.69
N SER A 36 6.92 3.85 1.19
CA SER A 36 6.34 2.51 1.27
C SER A 36 5.16 2.48 2.24
N PHE A 37 4.16 1.65 1.95
CA PHE A 37 2.97 1.62 2.78
C PHE A 37 2.28 0.27 2.70
N ARG A 38 1.35 0.10 3.64
CA ARG A 38 0.46 -1.06 3.72
C ARG A 38 -0.97 -0.57 3.84
N ILE A 39 -1.87 -1.21 3.10
CA ILE A 39 -3.32 -1.00 3.25
C ILE A 39 -3.96 -2.31 3.66
N SER A 40 -4.94 -2.21 4.56
CA SER A 40 -5.66 -3.37 5.07
C SER A 40 -7.10 -3.02 5.40
N ALA A 41 -7.97 -4.02 5.37
CA ALA A 41 -9.35 -3.92 5.78
C ALA A 41 -9.87 -5.32 6.12
N PRO A 42 -10.87 -5.44 7.03
CA PRO A 42 -11.46 -6.73 7.32
C PRO A 42 -12.03 -7.39 6.07
N GLY A 43 -11.72 -8.67 5.88
CA GLY A 43 -12.20 -9.43 4.73
C GLY A 43 -11.49 -9.13 3.41
N LYS A 44 -10.46 -8.29 3.41
CA LYS A 44 -9.67 -7.94 2.23
C LYS A 44 -8.23 -8.38 2.40
N PRO A 45 -7.53 -8.73 1.32
CA PRO A 45 -6.10 -8.96 1.41
C PRO A 45 -5.39 -7.68 1.84
N THR A 46 -4.35 -7.82 2.65
CA THR A 46 -3.44 -6.72 2.94
C THR A 46 -2.53 -6.54 1.73
N ILE A 47 -2.39 -5.32 1.25
CA ILE A 47 -1.51 -4.97 0.15
C ILE A 47 -0.36 -4.14 0.69
N LEU A 48 0.86 -4.50 0.28
CA LEU A 48 2.08 -3.76 0.63
C LEU A 48 2.74 -3.27 -0.64
N LEU A 49 3.11 -2.00 -0.67
CA LEU A 49 3.95 -1.45 -1.71
C LEU A 49 5.26 -0.98 -1.08
N ASN A 50 6.36 -1.61 -1.46
CA ASN A 50 7.69 -1.28 -0.99
C ASN A 50 8.43 -0.51 -2.06
N MET A 51 8.85 0.71 -1.76
CA MET A 51 9.54 1.56 -2.72
C MET A 51 10.86 0.92 -3.15
N ASP A 52 11.02 0.83 -4.46
CA ASP A 52 12.27 0.47 -5.12
C ASP A 52 13.08 1.74 -5.40
N GLU A 53 12.41 2.70 -6.00
CA GLU A 53 12.93 4.04 -6.27
C GLU A 53 11.73 5.00 -6.30
N PRO A 54 11.93 6.32 -6.33
CA PRO A 54 10.81 7.25 -6.38
C PRO A 54 9.86 6.94 -7.53
N GLY A 55 8.58 6.75 -7.21
CA GLY A 55 7.55 6.44 -8.20
C GLY A 55 7.48 5.00 -8.67
N SER A 56 8.29 4.10 -8.10
CA SER A 56 8.29 2.67 -8.44
C SER A 56 8.35 1.83 -7.18
N ALA A 57 7.51 0.80 -7.12
CA ALA A 57 7.41 -0.06 -5.94
C ALA A 57 7.23 -1.52 -6.32
N PHE A 58 7.73 -2.41 -5.46
CA PHE A 58 7.38 -3.82 -5.50
C PHE A 58 6.11 -4.05 -4.68
N GLY A 59 5.19 -4.83 -5.21
CA GLY A 59 3.94 -5.15 -4.54
C GLY A 59 3.94 -6.52 -3.90
N PHE A 60 3.27 -6.62 -2.76
CA PHE A 60 3.05 -7.86 -2.05
C PHE A 60 1.62 -7.92 -1.57
N THR A 61 1.07 -9.11 -1.49
CA THR A 61 -0.22 -9.34 -0.85
C THR A 61 -0.03 -10.31 0.32
N ASN A 62 -0.84 -10.13 1.35
CA ASN A 62 -0.78 -10.97 2.54
C ASN A 62 -2.18 -11.44 2.89
N PHE A 63 -2.36 -12.76 2.99
CA PHE A 63 -3.62 -13.40 3.36
C PHE A 63 -3.59 -13.93 4.80
N GLY A 64 -2.72 -13.38 5.64
CA GLY A 64 -2.65 -13.67 7.08
C GLY A 64 -1.30 -14.16 7.55
N SER A 65 -0.66 -15.11 6.89
CA SER A 65 0.55 -15.75 7.42
C SER A 65 1.85 -15.33 6.74
N ARG A 66 1.81 -14.85 5.51
CA ARG A 66 3.02 -14.47 4.80
C ARG A 66 2.72 -13.52 3.65
N ASN A 67 3.76 -12.80 3.22
CA ASN A 67 3.71 -11.96 2.05
C ASN A 67 3.97 -12.79 0.80
N VAL A 68 3.18 -12.55 -0.23
CA VAL A 68 3.32 -13.17 -1.55
C VAL A 68 3.65 -12.05 -2.54
N SER A 69 4.75 -12.19 -3.26
CA SER A 69 5.16 -11.21 -4.27
C SER A 69 4.14 -11.15 -5.40
N LEU A 70 3.78 -9.92 -5.77
CA LEU A 70 2.98 -9.67 -6.97
C LEU A 70 3.92 -9.50 -8.17
N PRO A 71 3.47 -9.83 -9.39
CA PRO A 71 4.33 -9.69 -10.57
C PRO A 71 4.63 -8.22 -10.87
N GLY A 72 5.73 -7.98 -11.56
CA GLY A 72 6.10 -6.65 -12.06
C GLY A 72 6.32 -5.62 -10.97
N ARG A 73 6.21 -4.37 -11.34
CA ARG A 73 6.32 -3.22 -10.44
C ARG A 73 5.07 -2.39 -10.52
N TYR A 74 4.80 -1.67 -9.42
CA TYR A 74 3.75 -0.67 -9.37
C TYR A 74 4.35 0.70 -9.61
N LEU A 75 3.87 1.40 -10.62
CA LEU A 75 4.34 2.73 -10.99
C LEU A 75 3.30 3.76 -10.57
N ARG A 76 3.76 4.85 -9.95
CA ARG A 76 2.85 5.92 -9.53
C ARG A 76 2.18 6.54 -10.74
N SER A 77 0.86 6.65 -10.67
CA SER A 77 0.07 7.27 -11.74
C SER A 77 0.33 8.78 -11.78
N LYS A 78 0.49 9.31 -12.98
CA LYS A 78 0.58 10.76 -13.17
C LYS A 78 -0.78 11.43 -13.13
N ALA A 79 -1.83 10.68 -13.41
CA ALA A 79 -3.20 11.20 -13.36
C ALA A 79 -3.70 11.38 -11.93
N ASP A 80 -3.30 10.48 -11.02
CA ASP A 80 -3.64 10.55 -9.60
C ASP A 80 -2.46 9.99 -8.78
N PRO A 81 -1.71 10.85 -8.09
CA PRO A 81 -0.52 10.39 -7.34
C PRO A 81 -0.84 9.47 -6.17
N ALA A 82 -2.11 9.33 -5.77
CA ALA A 82 -2.53 8.35 -4.77
C ALA A 82 -2.68 6.95 -5.37
N CYS A 83 -2.56 6.80 -6.67
CA CYS A 83 -2.74 5.54 -7.39
C CYS A 83 -1.44 5.01 -7.97
N TRP A 84 -1.35 3.68 -7.98
CA TRP A 84 -0.21 2.93 -8.49
C TRP A 84 -0.72 1.89 -9.47
N VAL A 85 -0.07 1.76 -10.61
CA VAL A 85 -0.48 0.84 -11.68
C VAL A 85 0.62 -0.17 -11.93
N ASN A 86 0.25 -1.44 -11.94
CA ASN A 86 1.18 -2.54 -12.19
C ASN A 86 1.58 -2.55 -13.68
N ASP A 87 2.87 -2.56 -13.95
CA ASP A 87 3.40 -2.52 -15.32
C ASP A 87 3.26 -3.85 -16.07
N ALA A 88 3.06 -4.95 -15.35
CA ALA A 88 2.89 -6.27 -15.97
C ALA A 88 1.42 -6.64 -16.16
N THR A 89 0.53 -6.22 -15.26
CA THR A 89 -0.87 -6.67 -15.24
C THR A 89 -1.89 -5.58 -15.49
N GLY A 90 -1.51 -4.32 -15.31
CA GLY A 90 -2.44 -3.20 -15.33
C GLY A 90 -3.27 -3.05 -14.05
N ALA A 91 -3.06 -3.91 -13.06
CA ALA A 91 -3.77 -3.80 -11.79
C ALA A 91 -3.47 -2.46 -11.12
N LYS A 92 -4.47 -1.89 -10.49
CA LYS A 92 -4.37 -0.57 -9.86
C LYS A 92 -4.61 -0.69 -8.36
N VAL A 93 -3.83 0.05 -7.60
CA VAL A 93 -3.98 0.23 -6.15
C VAL A 93 -3.95 1.72 -5.85
N CYS A 94 -4.95 2.20 -5.13
CA CYS A 94 -5.02 3.60 -4.70
C CYS A 94 -5.26 3.68 -3.20
N ALA A 95 -4.75 4.74 -2.58
CA ALA A 95 -5.05 5.06 -1.19
C ALA A 95 -5.11 6.59 -1.05
N TRP A 96 -6.27 7.09 -0.61
CA TRP A 96 -6.53 8.52 -0.42
C TRP A 96 -6.64 8.92 1.05
#